data_973245f06b1055a7887993e66b61b311
#
_entry.id   973245f06b1055a7887993e66b61b311
#
_cell.length_a   1.000
_cell.length_b   1.000
_cell.length_c   1.000
_cell.angle_alpha   90.00
_cell.angle_beta   90.00
_cell.angle_gamma   90.00
#
_symmetry.space_group_name_H-M   'P 1'
#
loop_
_entity.id
_entity.type
_entity.pdbx_description
1 polymer ?
#
loop_
_entity_poly.entity_id
_entity_poly.type
_entity_poly.pdbx_seq_one_letter_code
_entity_poly.pdbx_strand_id
1 'polypeptide(L)'
;MFTIRNERPGDWEAVEALTRRAFYNQYIPGCMEHYLVHIMRGHEDFIPELDFVAELDGEIIGNIMYTRAWLTDAAGNEKPVLTFGPVCVAPEHQRQGYGKALMEHSFEAAQALGYDTVVIFGSPANYVARGFVCCKKHRVSVEGGKYPSAMLVKELVPGVLKGRDWTYRDSPVMAVSEEDALAYDSTLPPMEKHWQPSQEEFYIMSHSFVD
;
A
#
# COMPACT_ATOMS: atom_id res chain seq x y z
N MET A 1 19.43 -2.11 -17.50
CA MET A 1 18.14 -2.53 -18.12
C MET A 1 17.07 -2.52 -17.04
N PHE A 2 15.90 -1.93 -17.30
CA PHE A 2 14.78 -1.89 -16.33
C PHE A 2 13.84 -3.08 -16.56
N THR A 3 13.47 -3.78 -15.49
CA THR A 3 12.51 -4.91 -15.51
C THR A 3 11.62 -4.87 -14.29
N ILE A 4 10.41 -5.45 -14.40
CA ILE A 4 9.51 -5.71 -13.27
C ILE A 4 9.30 -7.23 -13.24
N ARG A 5 9.44 -7.81 -12.07
CA ARG A 5 9.26 -9.24 -11.84
C ARG A 5 8.73 -9.54 -10.46
N ASN A 6 8.21 -10.73 -10.23
CA ASN A 6 7.86 -11.14 -8.87
C ASN A 6 9.10 -11.16 -7.96
N GLU A 7 8.89 -10.82 -6.71
CA GLU A 7 9.87 -10.97 -5.63
C GLU A 7 10.21 -12.46 -5.45
N ARG A 8 11.45 -12.72 -5.05
CA ARG A 8 11.96 -14.07 -4.75
C ARG A 8 12.51 -14.09 -3.32
N PRO A 9 12.57 -15.26 -2.66
CA PRO A 9 13.12 -15.33 -1.30
C PRO A 9 14.51 -14.69 -1.14
N GLY A 10 15.34 -14.72 -2.19
CA GLY A 10 16.66 -14.06 -2.17
C GLY A 10 16.63 -12.52 -2.21
N ASP A 11 15.46 -11.92 -2.49
CA ASP A 11 15.29 -10.46 -2.57
C ASP A 11 14.84 -9.84 -1.24
N TRP A 12 14.34 -10.64 -0.30
CA TRP A 12 13.65 -10.19 0.91
C TRP A 12 14.44 -9.16 1.71
N GLU A 13 15.70 -9.42 1.99
CA GLU A 13 16.57 -8.50 2.72
C GLU A 13 16.74 -7.16 1.97
N ALA A 14 16.93 -7.23 0.65
CA ALA A 14 17.07 -6.03 -0.17
C ALA A 14 15.79 -5.20 -0.21
N VAL A 15 14.61 -5.86 -0.29
CA VAL A 15 13.31 -5.20 -0.29
C VAL A 15 13.01 -4.57 1.07
N GLU A 16 13.28 -5.24 2.17
CA GLU A 16 13.12 -4.69 3.53
C GLU A 16 14.04 -3.48 3.75
N ALA A 17 15.31 -3.58 3.34
CA ALA A 17 16.26 -2.47 3.42
C ALA A 17 15.85 -1.28 2.52
N LEU A 18 15.37 -1.54 1.32
CA LEU A 18 14.83 -0.54 0.40
C LEU A 18 13.61 0.16 1.00
N THR A 19 12.66 -0.60 1.53
CA THR A 19 11.44 -0.06 2.15
C THR A 19 11.80 0.81 3.34
N ARG A 20 12.71 0.35 4.21
CA ARG A 20 13.19 1.14 5.34
C ARG A 20 13.78 2.47 4.88
N ARG A 21 14.67 2.49 3.89
CA ARG A 21 15.26 3.73 3.35
C ARG A 21 14.22 4.68 2.74
N ALA A 22 13.21 4.13 2.05
CA ALA A 22 12.21 4.92 1.36
C ALA A 22 11.19 5.57 2.30
N PHE A 23 10.89 4.93 3.44
CA PHE A 23 9.87 5.39 4.38
C PHE A 23 10.43 6.05 5.65
N TYR A 24 11.75 5.91 5.92
CA TYR A 24 12.31 6.43 7.15
C TYR A 24 12.10 7.94 7.30
N ASN A 25 11.49 8.33 8.42
CA ASN A 25 11.08 9.71 8.72
C ASN A 25 10.02 10.32 7.77
N GLN A 26 9.32 9.54 6.94
CA GLN A 26 8.30 10.09 6.04
C GLN A 26 6.98 10.40 6.75
N TYR A 27 6.47 9.45 7.54
CA TYR A 27 5.15 9.55 8.19
C TYR A 27 5.24 9.67 9.69
N ILE A 28 6.28 9.14 10.28
CA ILE A 28 6.65 9.22 11.70
C ILE A 28 8.17 9.32 11.80
N PRO A 29 8.74 9.73 12.96
CA PRO A 29 10.17 9.56 13.21
C PRO A 29 10.54 8.07 13.23
N GLY A 30 11.33 7.61 12.26
CA GLY A 30 11.53 6.20 11.95
C GLY A 30 10.56 5.71 10.86
N CYS A 31 10.25 4.44 10.82
CA CYS A 31 9.19 3.85 9.97
C CYS A 31 8.73 2.48 10.50
N MET A 32 7.55 2.04 10.07
CA MET A 32 7.01 0.70 10.38
C MET A 32 6.88 -0.18 9.13
N GLU A 33 6.98 0.41 7.96
CA GLU A 33 6.69 -0.23 6.68
C GLU A 33 7.62 -1.39 6.36
N HIS A 34 8.88 -1.32 6.76
CA HIS A 34 9.84 -2.42 6.58
C HIS A 34 9.50 -3.64 7.44
N TYR A 35 8.93 -3.43 8.64
CA TYR A 35 8.42 -4.53 9.45
C TYR A 35 7.13 -5.11 8.87
N LEU A 36 6.24 -4.27 8.34
CA LEU A 36 5.06 -4.75 7.61
C LEU A 36 5.46 -5.67 6.45
N VAL A 37 6.45 -5.28 5.64
CA VAL A 37 7.00 -6.12 4.55
C VAL A 37 7.51 -7.45 5.09
N HIS A 38 8.23 -7.43 6.23
CA HIS A 38 8.78 -8.63 6.86
C HIS A 38 7.70 -9.64 7.25
N ILE A 39 6.62 -9.18 7.91
CA ILE A 39 5.56 -10.06 8.43
C ILE A 39 4.51 -10.44 7.39
N MET A 40 4.31 -9.60 6.36
CA MET A 40 3.25 -9.78 5.37
C MET A 40 3.38 -11.08 4.59
N ARG A 41 4.60 -11.47 4.23
CA ARG A 41 4.89 -12.68 3.42
C ARG A 41 4.40 -13.98 4.06
N GLY A 42 4.30 -14.01 5.39
CA GLY A 42 3.78 -15.16 6.15
C GLY A 42 2.27 -15.14 6.42
N HIS A 43 1.57 -14.09 5.99
CA HIS A 43 0.15 -13.91 6.29
C HIS A 43 -0.74 -14.58 5.23
N GLU A 44 -1.88 -15.16 5.66
CA GLU A 44 -2.82 -15.86 4.76
C GLU A 44 -3.46 -14.97 3.69
N ASP A 45 -3.55 -13.65 3.94
CA ASP A 45 -4.10 -12.67 2.99
C ASP A 45 -3.06 -12.17 1.99
N PHE A 46 -1.80 -12.46 2.19
CA PHE A 46 -0.75 -12.08 1.24
C PHE A 46 -0.97 -12.75 -0.12
N ILE A 47 -0.67 -12.02 -1.20
CA ILE A 47 -0.85 -12.50 -2.57
C ILE A 47 0.52 -12.50 -3.26
N PRO A 48 1.27 -13.61 -3.20
CA PRO A 48 2.61 -13.70 -3.78
C PRO A 48 2.67 -13.37 -5.27
N GLU A 49 1.60 -13.66 -6.02
CA GLU A 49 1.48 -13.35 -7.44
C GLU A 49 1.42 -11.84 -7.73
N LEU A 50 1.12 -11.03 -6.70
CA LEU A 50 1.08 -9.56 -6.76
C LEU A 50 2.19 -8.88 -5.96
N ASP A 51 3.21 -9.63 -5.60
CA ASP A 51 4.43 -9.09 -5.01
C ASP A 51 5.48 -8.88 -6.09
N PHE A 52 5.76 -7.62 -6.41
CA PHE A 52 6.66 -7.25 -7.50
C PHE A 52 7.81 -6.38 -7.04
N VAL A 53 8.97 -6.63 -7.62
CA VAL A 53 10.14 -5.76 -7.54
C VAL A 53 10.40 -5.09 -8.89
N ALA A 54 10.80 -3.82 -8.84
CA ALA A 54 11.36 -3.09 -9.97
C ALA A 54 12.89 -3.18 -9.88
N GLU A 55 13.51 -3.71 -10.91
CA GLU A 55 14.96 -3.92 -10.99
C GLU A 55 15.56 -3.04 -12.11
N LEU A 56 16.63 -2.33 -11.80
CA LEU A 56 17.40 -1.52 -12.72
C LEU A 56 18.86 -1.96 -12.69
N ASP A 57 19.36 -2.45 -13.81
CA ASP A 57 20.76 -2.90 -13.98
C ASP A 57 21.24 -3.92 -12.91
N GLY A 58 20.31 -4.76 -12.45
CA GLY A 58 20.56 -5.80 -11.43
C GLY A 58 20.34 -5.35 -10.00
N GLU A 59 19.96 -4.10 -9.77
CA GLU A 59 19.63 -3.55 -8.43
C GLU A 59 18.11 -3.43 -8.26
N ILE A 60 17.57 -3.85 -7.12
CA ILE A 60 16.17 -3.64 -6.75
C ILE A 60 15.98 -2.19 -6.32
N ILE A 61 15.20 -1.44 -7.11
CA ILE A 61 14.92 -0.03 -6.90
C ILE A 61 13.48 0.28 -6.51
N GLY A 62 12.60 -0.71 -6.47
CA GLY A 62 11.21 -0.53 -6.07
C GLY A 62 10.54 -1.84 -5.71
N ASN A 63 9.49 -1.76 -4.90
CA ASN A 63 8.65 -2.90 -4.52
C ASN A 63 7.20 -2.45 -4.34
N ILE A 64 6.27 -3.36 -4.61
CA ILE A 64 4.84 -3.26 -4.29
C ILE A 64 4.32 -4.62 -3.85
N MET A 65 3.61 -4.67 -2.72
CA MET A 65 3.03 -5.89 -2.16
C MET A 65 1.53 -5.72 -1.95
N TYR A 66 0.78 -6.81 -2.12
CA TYR A 66 -0.67 -6.81 -2.00
C TYR A 66 -1.16 -7.83 -0.97
N THR A 67 -2.25 -7.44 -0.30
CA THR A 67 -3.08 -8.37 0.45
C THR A 67 -4.52 -8.33 -0.03
N ARG A 68 -5.27 -9.39 0.31
CA ARG A 68 -6.73 -9.36 0.23
C ARG A 68 -7.28 -8.40 1.27
N ALA A 69 -8.37 -7.74 0.91
CA ALA A 69 -9.22 -6.96 1.77
C ALA A 69 -10.69 -7.20 1.35
N TRP A 70 -11.65 -6.66 2.05
CA TRP A 70 -13.06 -6.95 1.80
C TRP A 70 -13.91 -5.69 1.81
N LEU A 71 -14.92 -5.71 0.95
CA LEU A 71 -16.05 -4.78 1.00
C LEU A 71 -17.30 -5.58 1.39
N THR A 72 -18.01 -5.09 2.40
CA THR A 72 -19.29 -5.69 2.83
C THR A 72 -20.42 -4.73 2.50
N ASP A 73 -21.47 -5.20 1.83
CA ASP A 73 -22.66 -4.39 1.55
C ASP A 73 -23.66 -4.42 2.71
N ALA A 74 -24.71 -3.59 2.64
CA ALA A 74 -25.74 -3.50 3.68
C ALA A 74 -26.52 -4.80 3.92
N ALA A 75 -26.48 -5.75 2.98
CA ALA A 75 -27.10 -7.07 3.11
C ALA A 75 -26.13 -8.11 3.71
N GLY A 76 -24.89 -7.73 4.00
CA GLY A 76 -23.87 -8.61 4.53
C GLY A 76 -23.13 -9.43 3.46
N ASN A 77 -23.32 -9.14 2.18
CA ASN A 77 -22.55 -9.81 1.13
C ASN A 77 -21.13 -9.26 1.10
N GLU A 78 -20.14 -10.15 1.15
CA GLU A 78 -18.74 -9.80 1.06
C GLU A 78 -18.24 -9.86 -0.40
N LYS A 79 -17.43 -8.87 -0.76
CA LYS A 79 -16.71 -8.78 -2.02
C LYS A 79 -15.21 -8.71 -1.73
N PRO A 80 -14.41 -9.69 -2.20
CA PRO A 80 -12.97 -9.59 -2.09
C PRO A 80 -12.45 -8.46 -2.99
N VAL A 81 -11.57 -7.66 -2.42
CA VAL A 81 -10.85 -6.58 -3.10
C VAL A 81 -9.38 -6.64 -2.71
N LEU A 82 -8.59 -5.80 -3.33
CA LEU A 82 -7.17 -5.67 -3.00
C LEU A 82 -6.89 -4.43 -2.17
N THR A 83 -5.90 -4.52 -1.31
CA THR A 83 -5.12 -3.38 -0.85
C THR A 83 -3.65 -3.61 -1.16
N PHE A 84 -2.87 -2.54 -1.34
CA PHE A 84 -1.43 -2.64 -1.39
C PHE A 84 -0.79 -1.69 -0.38
N GLY A 85 0.32 -2.13 0.13
CA GLY A 85 1.21 -1.35 0.98
C GLY A 85 2.22 -2.27 1.65
N PRO A 86 3.46 -1.82 1.73
CA PRO A 86 3.95 -0.57 1.14
C PRO A 86 4.15 -0.65 -0.38
N VAL A 87 4.20 0.52 -1.03
CA VAL A 87 4.77 0.69 -2.36
C VAL A 87 5.90 1.71 -2.27
N CYS A 88 7.08 1.35 -2.71
CA CYS A 88 8.25 2.22 -2.63
C CYS A 88 9.10 2.23 -3.89
N VAL A 89 9.87 3.29 -4.03
CA VAL A 89 10.99 3.42 -4.98
C VAL A 89 12.15 4.02 -4.20
N ALA A 90 13.35 3.53 -4.47
CA ALA A 90 14.59 4.06 -3.88
C ALA A 90 14.65 5.59 -4.01
N PRO A 91 15.01 6.32 -2.95
CA PRO A 91 14.98 7.79 -2.95
C PRO A 91 15.68 8.42 -4.16
N GLU A 92 16.82 7.89 -4.55
CA GLU A 92 17.63 8.31 -5.69
C GLU A 92 16.97 8.08 -7.07
N HIS A 93 15.96 7.19 -7.12
CA HIS A 93 15.23 6.83 -8.34
C HIS A 93 13.78 7.33 -8.36
N GLN A 94 13.37 8.09 -7.36
CA GLN A 94 12.01 8.67 -7.31
C GLN A 94 11.80 9.71 -8.42
N ARG A 95 10.52 9.97 -8.75
CA ARG A 95 10.09 10.97 -9.76
C ARG A 95 10.57 10.70 -11.19
N GLN A 96 11.08 9.50 -11.48
CA GLN A 96 11.54 9.06 -12.80
C GLN A 96 10.56 8.11 -13.51
N GLY A 97 9.38 7.88 -12.93
CA GLY A 97 8.33 7.04 -13.53
C GLY A 97 8.33 5.57 -13.08
N TYR A 98 9.32 5.10 -12.35
CA TYR A 98 9.41 3.70 -11.91
C TYR A 98 8.24 3.24 -11.05
N GLY A 99 7.81 4.06 -10.08
CA GLY A 99 6.63 3.75 -9.26
C GLY A 99 5.33 3.72 -10.07
N LYS A 100 5.22 4.53 -11.12
CA LYS A 100 4.11 4.45 -12.06
C LYS A 100 4.11 3.11 -12.79
N ALA A 101 5.24 2.75 -13.39
CA ALA A 101 5.38 1.50 -14.14
C ALA A 101 5.07 0.28 -13.26
N LEU A 102 5.58 0.28 -12.02
CA LEU A 102 5.35 -0.79 -11.04
C LEU A 102 3.86 -0.94 -10.70
N MET A 103 3.16 0.16 -10.42
CA MET A 103 1.71 0.12 -10.16
C MET A 103 0.90 -0.31 -11.38
N GLU A 104 1.20 0.21 -12.58
CA GLU A 104 0.49 -0.16 -13.81
C GLU A 104 0.64 -1.65 -14.10
N HIS A 105 1.85 -2.19 -14.00
CA HIS A 105 2.11 -3.63 -14.14
C HIS A 105 1.30 -4.46 -13.12
N SER A 106 1.29 -4.02 -11.85
CA SER A 106 0.56 -4.73 -10.79
C SER A 106 -0.96 -4.69 -10.99
N PHE A 107 -1.53 -3.62 -11.55
CA PHE A 107 -2.96 -3.55 -11.86
C PHE A 107 -3.35 -4.51 -12.99
N GLU A 108 -2.52 -4.64 -14.03
CA GLU A 108 -2.73 -5.61 -15.10
C GLU A 108 -2.69 -7.04 -14.57
N ALA A 109 -1.72 -7.36 -13.71
CA ALA A 109 -1.62 -8.67 -13.06
C ALA A 109 -2.83 -8.94 -12.13
N ALA A 110 -3.27 -7.94 -11.36
CA ALA A 110 -4.45 -8.05 -10.50
C ALA A 110 -5.72 -8.35 -11.29
N GLN A 111 -5.92 -7.67 -12.43
CA GLN A 111 -7.05 -7.96 -13.34
C GLN A 111 -6.97 -9.37 -13.93
N ALA A 112 -5.78 -9.83 -14.29
CA ALA A 112 -5.57 -11.19 -14.82
C ALA A 112 -5.91 -12.27 -13.77
N LEU A 113 -5.74 -11.99 -12.48
CA LEU A 113 -6.16 -12.84 -11.36
C LEU A 113 -7.64 -12.71 -11.00
N GLY A 114 -8.40 -11.85 -11.71
CA GLY A 114 -9.83 -11.67 -11.51
C GLY A 114 -10.22 -10.62 -10.47
N TYR A 115 -9.29 -9.85 -9.95
CA TYR A 115 -9.61 -8.72 -9.08
C TYR A 115 -10.06 -7.51 -9.89
N ASP A 116 -11.06 -6.82 -9.39
CA ASP A 116 -11.70 -5.71 -10.08
C ASP A 116 -11.63 -4.37 -9.32
N THR A 117 -11.13 -4.38 -8.08
CA THR A 117 -11.12 -3.20 -7.20
C THR A 117 -9.91 -3.20 -6.30
N VAL A 118 -9.31 -2.02 -6.14
CA VAL A 118 -8.23 -1.76 -5.18
C VAL A 118 -8.64 -0.63 -4.25
N VAL A 119 -8.49 -0.82 -2.95
CA VAL A 119 -8.72 0.19 -1.90
C VAL A 119 -7.42 0.39 -1.14
N ILE A 120 -7.01 1.63 -0.94
CA ILE A 120 -5.77 1.95 -0.25
C ILE A 120 -5.95 3.11 0.72
N PHE A 121 -5.01 3.23 1.66
CA PHE A 121 -4.80 4.45 2.44
C PHE A 121 -3.51 5.12 2.00
N GLY A 122 -3.59 6.36 1.53
CA GLY A 122 -2.42 7.08 1.06
C GLY A 122 -2.71 8.50 0.60
N SER A 123 -1.64 9.24 0.32
CA SER A 123 -1.76 10.63 -0.12
C SER A 123 -2.40 10.73 -1.51
N PRO A 124 -3.49 11.49 -1.68
CA PRO A 124 -4.10 11.72 -2.99
C PRO A 124 -3.12 12.24 -4.05
N ALA A 125 -2.11 13.01 -3.65
CA ALA A 125 -1.09 13.53 -4.55
C ALA A 125 -0.30 12.41 -5.29
N ASN A 126 -0.19 11.24 -4.69
CA ASN A 126 0.53 10.10 -5.28
C ASN A 126 -0.37 9.23 -6.17
N TYR A 127 -1.69 9.18 -5.91
CA TYR A 127 -2.55 8.14 -6.48
C TYR A 127 -3.66 8.64 -7.40
N VAL A 128 -4.13 9.90 -7.27
CA VAL A 128 -5.20 10.43 -8.13
C VAL A 128 -4.81 10.38 -9.62
N ALA A 129 -3.56 10.70 -9.95
CA ALA A 129 -3.04 10.58 -11.31
C ALA A 129 -2.93 9.12 -11.81
N ARG A 130 -3.19 8.12 -10.95
CA ARG A 130 -3.24 6.67 -11.26
C ARG A 130 -4.67 6.14 -11.34
N GLY A 131 -5.66 7.05 -11.33
CA GLY A 131 -7.07 6.71 -11.44
C GLY A 131 -7.76 6.35 -10.11
N PHE A 132 -7.09 6.57 -8.99
CA PHE A 132 -7.75 6.50 -7.69
C PHE A 132 -8.62 7.72 -7.45
N VAL A 133 -9.74 7.52 -6.79
CA VAL A 133 -10.64 8.60 -6.37
C VAL A 133 -10.99 8.44 -4.90
N CYS A 134 -11.50 9.51 -4.29
CA CYS A 134 -12.00 9.48 -2.93
C CYS A 134 -13.03 8.35 -2.75
N CYS A 135 -12.88 7.59 -1.68
CA CYS A 135 -13.73 6.44 -1.32
C CYS A 135 -15.23 6.77 -1.34
N LYS A 136 -15.60 7.98 -0.93
CA LYS A 136 -16.98 8.46 -0.93
C LYS A 136 -17.63 8.45 -2.32
N LYS A 137 -16.87 8.67 -3.41
CA LYS A 137 -17.40 8.62 -4.77
C LYS A 137 -17.90 7.23 -5.17
N HIS A 138 -17.37 6.19 -4.55
CA HIS A 138 -17.81 4.81 -4.69
C HIS A 138 -18.65 4.32 -3.52
N ARG A 139 -19.01 5.21 -2.57
CA ARG A 139 -19.77 4.90 -1.36
C ARG A 139 -19.12 3.80 -0.52
N VAL A 140 -17.77 3.80 -0.48
CA VAL A 140 -16.95 2.91 0.33
C VAL A 140 -16.57 3.65 1.61
N SER A 141 -17.11 3.25 2.74
CA SER A 141 -16.84 3.78 4.07
C SER A 141 -15.99 2.81 4.90
N VAL A 142 -15.44 3.30 5.99
CA VAL A 142 -14.99 2.43 7.08
C VAL A 142 -16.14 2.15 8.04
N GLU A 143 -15.92 1.28 9.02
CA GLU A 143 -16.88 1.02 10.10
C GLU A 143 -17.36 2.35 10.72
N GLY A 144 -18.66 2.42 11.01
CA GLY A 144 -19.31 3.66 11.47
C GLY A 144 -19.68 4.64 10.34
N GLY A 145 -19.57 4.25 9.07
CA GLY A 145 -20.06 5.02 7.92
C GLY A 145 -19.22 6.25 7.57
N LYS A 146 -18.00 6.36 8.09
CA LYS A 146 -17.10 7.49 7.83
C LYS A 146 -16.28 7.29 6.56
N TYR A 147 -15.92 8.40 5.90
CA TYR A 147 -15.11 8.42 4.69
C TYR A 147 -13.74 9.07 4.98
N PRO A 148 -12.70 8.28 5.34
CA PRO A 148 -11.36 8.82 5.58
C PRO A 148 -10.82 9.54 4.34
N SER A 149 -10.23 10.71 4.52
CA SER A 149 -9.65 11.49 3.41
C SER A 149 -8.48 10.76 2.73
N ALA A 150 -7.77 9.93 3.50
CA ALA A 150 -6.69 9.10 3.00
C ALA A 150 -7.17 7.85 2.26
N MET A 151 -8.44 7.43 2.40
CA MET A 151 -8.95 6.22 1.77
C MET A 151 -9.34 6.49 0.32
N LEU A 152 -8.65 5.81 -0.59
CA LEU A 152 -8.81 5.96 -2.02
C LEU A 152 -9.20 4.64 -2.65
N VAL A 153 -10.05 4.71 -3.67
CA VAL A 153 -10.59 3.54 -4.38
C VAL A 153 -10.28 3.65 -5.86
N LYS A 154 -9.88 2.54 -6.45
CA LYS A 154 -9.75 2.37 -7.90
C LYS A 154 -10.54 1.16 -8.36
N GLU A 155 -11.55 1.36 -9.21
CA GLU A 155 -12.13 0.27 -9.97
C GLU A 155 -11.19 -0.10 -11.11
N LEU A 156 -10.68 -1.34 -11.12
CA LEU A 156 -9.94 -1.90 -12.24
C LEU A 156 -10.91 -2.27 -13.37
N VAL A 157 -12.13 -2.67 -13.02
CA VAL A 157 -13.24 -2.87 -13.94
C VAL A 157 -14.33 -1.82 -13.65
N PRO A 158 -14.59 -0.90 -14.58
CA PRO A 158 -15.50 0.22 -14.32
C PRO A 158 -16.92 -0.18 -13.93
N GLY A 159 -17.44 0.43 -12.87
CA GLY A 159 -18.85 0.30 -12.47
C GLY A 159 -19.17 -0.88 -11.57
N VAL A 160 -18.18 -1.66 -11.13
CA VAL A 160 -18.37 -2.86 -10.29
C VAL A 160 -18.89 -2.55 -8.88
N LEU A 161 -18.71 -1.32 -8.41
CA LEU A 161 -19.16 -0.87 -7.10
C LEU A 161 -20.50 -0.12 -7.13
N LYS A 162 -21.07 0.12 -8.32
CA LYS A 162 -22.30 0.92 -8.47
C LYS A 162 -23.50 0.34 -7.73
N GLY A 163 -24.33 1.25 -7.20
CA GLY A 163 -25.65 0.92 -6.66
C GLY A 163 -25.66 0.34 -5.25
N ARG A 164 -24.52 0.28 -4.58
CA ARG A 164 -24.39 -0.25 -3.23
C ARG A 164 -23.59 0.70 -2.34
N ASP A 165 -23.86 0.62 -1.04
CA ASP A 165 -23.00 1.16 0.02
C ASP A 165 -22.11 0.03 0.50
N TRP A 166 -20.86 0.36 0.69
CA TRP A 166 -19.83 -0.60 1.05
C TRP A 166 -19.13 -0.20 2.34
N THR A 167 -18.88 -1.16 3.20
CA THR A 167 -17.97 -1.00 4.36
C THR A 167 -16.68 -1.76 4.07
N TYR A 168 -15.57 -1.06 4.14
CA TYR A 168 -14.23 -1.60 3.93
C TYR A 168 -13.69 -2.24 5.21
N ARG A 169 -13.06 -3.41 5.06
CA ARG A 169 -12.30 -4.10 6.09
C ARG A 169 -10.96 -4.52 5.52
N ASP A 170 -9.91 -4.08 6.18
CA ASP A 170 -8.53 -4.41 5.82
C ASP A 170 -8.13 -5.82 6.25
N SER A 171 -7.02 -6.32 5.70
CA SER A 171 -6.34 -7.49 6.26
C SER A 171 -5.78 -7.17 7.64
N PRO A 172 -5.90 -8.07 8.62
CA PRO A 172 -5.34 -7.86 9.96
C PRO A 172 -3.84 -7.55 9.96
N VAL A 173 -3.07 -8.04 8.99
CA VAL A 173 -1.62 -7.79 8.90
C VAL A 173 -1.28 -6.31 8.67
N MET A 174 -2.23 -5.53 8.12
CA MET A 174 -2.03 -4.08 7.91
C MET A 174 -2.04 -3.28 9.22
N ALA A 175 -2.56 -3.86 10.31
CA ALA A 175 -2.55 -3.27 11.66
C ALA A 175 -1.23 -3.61 12.38
N VAL A 176 -0.14 -2.97 11.94
CA VAL A 176 1.21 -3.20 12.49
C VAL A 176 1.29 -2.69 13.93
N SER A 177 1.81 -3.52 14.84
CA SER A 177 2.17 -3.12 16.20
C SER A 177 3.39 -2.19 16.19
N GLU A 178 3.26 -1.00 16.77
CA GLU A 178 4.38 -0.07 16.90
C GLU A 178 5.51 -0.66 17.76
N GLU A 179 5.17 -1.39 18.84
CA GLU A 179 6.13 -2.05 19.72
C GLU A 179 6.96 -3.08 18.96
N ASP A 180 6.30 -3.95 18.18
CA ASP A 180 6.99 -4.98 17.40
C ASP A 180 7.84 -4.38 16.28
N ALA A 181 7.34 -3.34 15.61
CA ALA A 181 8.08 -2.63 14.57
C ALA A 181 9.34 -1.95 15.13
N LEU A 182 9.26 -1.34 16.32
CA LEU A 182 10.41 -0.74 17.01
C LEU A 182 11.40 -1.81 17.46
N ALA A 183 10.91 -2.95 17.99
CA ALA A 183 11.77 -4.07 18.37
C ALA A 183 12.54 -4.60 17.15
N TYR A 184 11.86 -4.79 16.02
CA TYR A 184 12.49 -5.20 14.77
C TYR A 184 13.51 -4.17 14.26
N ASP A 185 13.13 -2.88 14.21
CA ASP A 185 14.03 -1.79 13.78
C ASP A 185 15.32 -1.72 14.62
N SER A 186 15.24 -2.04 15.92
CA SER A 186 16.37 -2.05 16.83
C SER A 186 17.41 -3.14 16.52
N THR A 187 17.06 -4.17 15.76
CA THR A 187 17.99 -5.23 15.31
C THR A 187 18.79 -4.83 14.09
N LEU A 188 18.43 -3.73 13.43
CA LEU A 188 19.04 -3.24 12.20
C LEU A 188 20.07 -2.12 12.50
N PRO A 189 20.97 -1.81 11.55
CA PRO A 189 21.89 -0.68 11.72
C PRO A 189 21.13 0.61 12.05
N PRO A 190 21.60 1.42 13.03
CA PRO A 190 20.87 2.60 13.48
C PRO A 190 20.74 3.64 12.37
N MET A 191 19.57 4.28 12.29
CA MET A 191 19.32 5.45 11.47
C MET A 191 18.80 6.59 12.35
N GLU A 192 19.12 7.82 11.98
CA GLU A 192 18.73 9.00 12.76
C GLU A 192 17.23 9.30 12.58
N LYS A 193 16.51 9.29 13.70
CA LYS A 193 15.09 9.68 13.75
C LYS A 193 14.98 11.19 13.89
N HIS A 194 14.22 11.83 13.01
CA HIS A 194 13.98 13.27 13.07
C HIS A 194 12.59 13.63 12.54
N TRP A 195 12.12 14.81 12.91
CA TRP A 195 10.87 15.35 12.42
C TRP A 195 11.01 15.91 11.00
N GLN A 196 9.96 15.73 10.19
CA GLN A 196 9.81 16.34 8.86
C GLN A 196 8.38 16.87 8.67
N PRO A 197 8.17 17.91 7.84
CA PRO A 197 6.83 18.44 7.54
C PRO A 197 5.84 17.38 7.01
N SER A 198 6.31 16.39 6.28
CA SER A 198 5.49 15.29 5.75
C SER A 198 4.80 14.47 6.84
N GLN A 199 5.32 14.46 8.05
CA GLN A 199 4.71 13.78 9.21
C GLN A 199 3.45 14.53 9.68
N GLU A 200 3.48 15.86 9.68
CA GLU A 200 2.29 16.66 9.99
C GLU A 200 1.24 16.57 8.87
N GLU A 201 1.66 16.60 7.60
CA GLU A 201 0.76 16.37 6.46
C GLU A 201 0.07 15.01 6.56
N PHE A 202 0.83 13.97 6.92
CA PHE A 202 0.30 12.62 7.12
C PHE A 202 -0.67 12.58 8.31
N TYR A 203 -0.34 13.23 9.44
CA TYR A 203 -1.21 13.32 10.60
C TYR A 203 -2.56 13.96 10.26
N ILE A 204 -2.54 15.11 9.60
CA ILE A 204 -3.75 15.82 9.17
C ILE A 204 -4.60 14.92 8.25
N MET A 205 -3.98 14.31 7.24
CA MET A 205 -4.67 13.47 6.26
C MET A 205 -5.28 12.22 6.90
N SER A 206 -4.54 11.54 7.78
CA SER A 206 -4.98 10.27 8.41
C SER A 206 -6.06 10.47 9.46
N HIS A 207 -6.23 11.71 9.99
CA HIS A 207 -7.25 12.07 10.97
C HIS A 207 -8.43 12.88 10.39
N SER A 208 -8.45 13.05 9.05
CA SER A 208 -9.50 13.81 8.37
C SER A 208 -10.50 12.90 7.67
N PHE A 209 -11.74 13.40 7.55
CA PHE A 209 -12.84 12.72 6.87
C PHE A 209 -13.49 13.64 5.84
N VAL A 210 -14.09 13.05 4.82
CA VAL A 210 -14.86 13.74 3.78
C VAL A 210 -16.35 13.59 4.11
N ASP A 211 -17.02 14.73 4.33
CA ASP A 211 -18.46 14.81 4.62
C ASP A 211 -19.33 14.61 3.36
#